data_5d3e46ad95ae3ffda20ef4c60476fa16
#
_entry.id   5d3e46ad95ae3ffda20ef4c60476fa16
#
_cell.length_a   1.000
_cell.length_b   1.000
_cell.length_c   1.000
_cell.angle_alpha   90.00
_cell.angle_beta   90.00
_cell.angle_gamma   90.00
#
_symmetry.space_group_name_H-M   'P 1'
#
loop_
_entity.id
_entity.type
_entity.pdbx_description
1 polymer ?
#
loop_
_entity_poly.entity_id
_entity_poly.type
_entity_poly.pdbx_seq_one_letter_code
_entity_poly.pdbx_strand_id
1 'polypeptide(L)'
;MGYDVRRKDSSKTAPKRPPPKERLPVKHFKLELDLPPSVKVDHDHRYIYKCDCALNCTCEGCVTKQSEINSLRHRVNTLEEKLISAKLNTASTSNPAGESKSEVKPKKQTLFSAKSLMNDSEVSHCTGFRSKEAFDDFFTYIEPFAKEMQYWKGTGNTPKKTATPRKYKQTPTKAGPKRKLGLKDELLMVFMRLRLDHTITYLAILFGVGSGTCSQIINTWLRFLSTILRGFILWPSRATITKHMPDQFKKSCKNLRCIIDCTEIFIERPRSLDLQAETWSDYKKHNTLKVLVGITPNGQFSFVSRSYGGRASDVHIVRESGFLDLIEPYDTIMADRGFPIQEDLMLRFSSLEIPPAAKGNRQMTRSNVKQTKKVANLRIHVERAINRLKDFKILSGTLPISLIPQADDIITICAALTNLLPDLIS
;
A
#
# COMPACT_ATOMS: atom_id res chain seq x y z
N MET A 1 -34.85 -5.32 -70.85
CA MET A 1 -33.99 -4.17 -70.61
C MET A 1 -32.99 -4.54 -69.50
N GLY A 2 -31.80 -4.91 -69.96
CA GLY A 2 -30.74 -5.39 -69.07
C GLY A 2 -29.86 -4.22 -68.62
N TYR A 3 -29.40 -4.26 -67.39
CA TYR A 3 -28.29 -3.47 -66.92
C TYR A 3 -27.17 -4.37 -66.47
N ASP A 4 -26.10 -4.34 -67.24
CA ASP A 4 -24.84 -5.01 -67.04
C ASP A 4 -23.98 -4.15 -66.07
N VAL A 5 -23.62 -4.68 -64.88
CA VAL A 5 -22.74 -4.02 -63.95
C VAL A 5 -21.41 -4.75 -63.92
N ARG A 6 -20.44 -4.17 -64.63
CA ARG A 6 -19.02 -4.63 -64.64
C ARG A 6 -18.42 -4.51 -63.26
N ARG A 7 -17.98 -5.64 -62.69
CA ARG A 7 -17.05 -5.68 -61.54
C ARG A 7 -15.67 -5.25 -62.00
N LYS A 8 -15.15 -4.17 -61.39
CA LYS A 8 -13.73 -3.79 -61.49
C LYS A 8 -12.97 -4.56 -60.41
N ASP A 9 -12.09 -5.47 -60.82
CA ASP A 9 -11.02 -6.03 -59.96
C ASP A 9 -10.03 -4.93 -59.61
N SER A 10 -9.84 -4.68 -58.34
CA SER A 10 -8.76 -3.89 -57.80
C SER A 10 -7.98 -4.70 -56.75
N SER A 11 -7.06 -5.55 -57.24
CA SER A 11 -6.00 -6.14 -56.44
C SER A 11 -4.97 -5.04 -56.10
N LYS A 12 -5.17 -4.34 -55.01
CA LYS A 12 -4.10 -3.55 -54.36
C LYS A 12 -3.72 -4.26 -53.07
N THR A 13 -2.60 -4.96 -53.13
CA THR A 13 -1.91 -5.52 -51.97
C THR A 13 -1.55 -4.40 -51.02
N ALA A 14 -2.10 -4.45 -49.77
CA ALA A 14 -1.74 -3.56 -48.70
C ALA A 14 -0.27 -3.75 -48.30
N PRO A 15 0.47 -2.70 -47.97
CA PRO A 15 1.87 -2.78 -47.59
C PRO A 15 1.99 -3.59 -46.27
N LYS A 16 2.88 -4.57 -46.27
CA LYS A 16 3.22 -5.37 -45.08
C LYS A 16 3.73 -4.46 -43.97
N ARG A 17 3.16 -4.57 -42.78
CA ARG A 17 3.64 -3.88 -41.57
C ARG A 17 5.08 -4.30 -41.28
N PRO A 18 5.98 -3.37 -40.94
CA PRO A 18 7.32 -3.72 -40.50
C PRO A 18 7.27 -4.56 -39.21
N PRO A 19 8.26 -5.45 -38.97
CA PRO A 19 8.31 -6.27 -37.76
C PRO A 19 8.45 -5.39 -36.52
N PRO A 20 7.94 -5.84 -35.35
CA PRO A 20 8.05 -5.10 -34.11
C PRO A 20 9.52 -4.85 -33.77
N LYS A 21 9.87 -3.59 -33.50
CA LYS A 21 11.20 -3.26 -32.96
C LYS A 21 11.41 -3.95 -31.64
N GLU A 22 12.55 -4.60 -31.48
CA GLU A 22 12.97 -5.18 -30.20
C GLU A 22 12.88 -4.15 -29.08
N ARG A 23 12.22 -4.52 -28.01
CA ARG A 23 12.07 -3.68 -26.81
C ARG A 23 13.44 -3.60 -26.13
N LEU A 24 13.99 -2.41 -26.06
CA LEU A 24 15.14 -2.14 -25.19
C LEU A 24 14.75 -2.43 -23.74
N PRO A 25 15.61 -3.10 -22.96
CA PRO A 25 15.32 -3.40 -21.57
C PRO A 25 15.14 -2.11 -20.78
N VAL A 26 14.09 -2.04 -19.98
CA VAL A 26 13.82 -0.93 -19.05
C VAL A 26 14.99 -0.85 -18.08
N LYS A 27 15.76 0.24 -18.16
CA LYS A 27 16.86 0.49 -17.23
C LYS A 27 16.28 0.72 -15.83
N HIS A 28 16.46 -0.26 -14.97
CA HIS A 28 16.18 -0.13 -13.55
C HIS A 28 17.17 0.83 -12.90
N PHE A 29 16.67 1.92 -12.33
CA PHE A 29 17.48 2.85 -11.56
C PHE A 29 17.66 2.32 -10.13
N LYS A 30 18.91 2.01 -9.78
CA LYS A 30 19.34 1.79 -8.39
C LYS A 30 19.34 3.11 -7.65
N LEU A 31 18.61 3.20 -6.55
CA LEU A 31 18.89 4.14 -5.48
C LEU A 31 19.71 3.37 -4.43
N GLU A 32 20.99 3.69 -4.33
CA GLU A 32 21.79 3.29 -3.18
C GLU A 32 21.34 4.15 -2.00
N LEU A 33 20.54 3.56 -1.14
CA LEU A 33 20.29 4.05 0.20
C LEU A 33 21.26 3.29 1.11
N ASP A 34 22.12 4.00 1.80
CA ASP A 34 22.89 3.45 2.92
C ASP A 34 21.89 3.04 4.01
N LEU A 35 21.49 1.78 3.95
CA LEU A 35 20.68 1.13 4.97
C LEU A 35 21.62 0.56 6.05
N PRO A 36 21.20 0.51 7.30
CA PRO A 36 22.00 -0.09 8.35
C PRO A 36 22.36 -1.54 7.99
N PRO A 37 23.52 -2.07 8.44
CA PRO A 37 24.16 -3.28 7.91
C PRO A 37 23.37 -4.58 8.06
N SER A 38 22.17 -4.56 8.61
CA SER A 38 21.27 -5.72 8.76
C SER A 38 20.30 -5.92 7.60
N VAL A 39 20.26 -5.03 6.60
CA VAL A 39 19.35 -5.12 5.46
C VAL A 39 20.13 -5.44 4.19
N LYS A 40 20.21 -6.70 3.81
CA LYS A 40 20.71 -7.12 2.50
C LYS A 40 19.63 -6.85 1.44
N VAL A 41 19.94 -5.97 0.50
CA VAL A 41 19.08 -5.67 -0.66
C VAL A 41 19.51 -6.59 -1.80
N ASP A 42 18.66 -7.54 -2.17
CA ASP A 42 18.90 -8.36 -3.34
C ASP A 42 18.48 -7.64 -4.62
N HIS A 43 19.20 -7.86 -5.72
CA HIS A 43 19.15 -7.06 -6.95
C HIS A 43 17.82 -7.12 -7.74
N ASP A 44 16.87 -7.96 -7.32
CA ASP A 44 15.64 -8.28 -8.08
C ASP A 44 14.34 -7.72 -7.46
N HIS A 45 14.39 -6.69 -6.60
CA HIS A 45 13.21 -6.14 -5.92
C HIS A 45 12.34 -7.16 -5.15
N ARG A 46 12.86 -8.35 -4.88
CA ARG A 46 12.25 -9.33 -4.00
C ARG A 46 12.70 -9.06 -2.57
N TYR A 47 12.06 -8.12 -1.90
CA TYR A 47 12.18 -7.99 -0.45
C TYR A 47 11.33 -9.06 0.23
N ILE A 48 11.67 -10.33 0.00
CA ILE A 48 11.25 -11.40 0.87
C ILE A 48 12.32 -11.46 1.94
N TYR A 49 11.98 -11.08 3.17
CA TYR A 49 12.74 -11.54 4.31
C TYR A 49 12.61 -13.06 4.35
N LYS A 50 13.42 -13.76 3.55
CA LYS A 50 13.75 -15.13 3.85
C LYS A 50 14.53 -15.08 5.15
N CYS A 51 13.84 -15.38 6.24
CA CYS A 51 14.56 -15.95 7.35
C CYS A 51 15.11 -17.28 6.83
N ASP A 52 16.42 -17.43 6.74
CA ASP A 52 17.09 -18.69 6.36
C ASP A 52 16.87 -19.80 7.41
N CYS A 53 15.94 -19.62 8.32
CA CYS A 53 15.58 -20.56 9.38
C CYS A 53 14.53 -21.54 8.82
N ALA A 54 14.99 -22.67 8.32
CA ALA A 54 14.12 -23.82 8.07
C ALA A 54 13.41 -24.26 9.36
N LEU A 55 12.08 -24.39 9.28
CA LEU A 55 11.28 -25.29 10.15
C LEU A 55 11.14 -25.00 11.66
N ASN A 56 11.36 -23.85 12.16
CA ASN A 56 10.92 -23.36 13.50
C ASN A 56 11.59 -22.01 13.70
N CYS A 57 11.01 -20.95 13.12
CA CYS A 57 11.64 -19.66 13.24
C CYS A 57 11.53 -19.11 14.66
N THR A 58 12.50 -19.43 15.48
CA THR A 58 12.86 -18.75 16.72
C THR A 58 13.90 -17.66 16.47
N CYS A 59 14.05 -17.19 15.21
CA CYS A 59 15.03 -16.14 14.95
C CYS A 59 14.61 -14.88 15.71
N GLU A 60 15.53 -14.36 16.51
CA GLU A 60 15.33 -13.18 17.36
C GLU A 60 14.72 -11.99 16.58
N GLY A 61 15.07 -11.82 15.30
CA GLY A 61 14.55 -10.74 14.47
C GLY A 61 13.05 -10.84 14.10
N CYS A 62 12.51 -12.05 13.90
CA CYS A 62 11.09 -12.24 13.63
C CYS A 62 10.27 -12.19 14.92
N VAL A 63 10.80 -12.77 15.99
CA VAL A 63 10.18 -12.73 17.33
C VAL A 63 10.17 -11.30 17.87
N THR A 64 11.28 -10.56 17.69
CA THR A 64 11.40 -9.17 18.16
C THR A 64 10.44 -8.25 17.42
N LYS A 65 10.35 -8.33 16.09
CA LYS A 65 9.42 -7.49 15.30
C LYS A 65 7.95 -7.82 15.60
N GLN A 66 7.60 -9.10 15.75
CA GLN A 66 6.24 -9.47 16.15
C GLN A 66 5.95 -9.06 17.59
N SER A 67 6.94 -9.12 18.47
CA SER A 67 6.86 -8.62 19.84
C SER A 67 6.68 -7.09 19.86
N GLU A 68 7.40 -6.35 19.01
CA GLU A 68 7.23 -4.89 18.87
C GLU A 68 5.84 -4.52 18.35
N ILE A 69 5.33 -5.22 17.35
CA ILE A 69 3.96 -5.02 16.84
C ILE A 69 2.94 -5.30 17.93
N ASN A 70 3.11 -6.39 18.69
CA ASN A 70 2.21 -6.72 19.79
C ASN A 70 2.37 -5.76 20.97
N SER A 71 3.57 -5.25 21.23
CA SER A 71 3.84 -4.21 22.23
C SER A 71 3.17 -2.89 21.86
N LEU A 72 3.32 -2.46 20.59
CA LEU A 72 2.64 -1.25 20.10
C LEU A 72 1.12 -1.39 20.16
N ARG A 73 0.57 -2.56 19.83
CA ARG A 73 -0.86 -2.86 19.99
C ARG A 73 -1.32 -2.82 21.44
N HIS A 74 -0.55 -3.46 22.34
CA HIS A 74 -0.87 -3.44 23.76
C HIS A 74 -0.81 -2.03 24.32
N ARG A 75 0.19 -1.22 23.92
CA ARG A 75 0.26 0.22 24.27
C ARG A 75 -0.94 0.98 23.74
N VAL A 76 -1.33 0.79 22.48
CA VAL A 76 -2.53 1.42 21.91
C VAL A 76 -3.77 1.08 22.75
N ASN A 77 -4.00 -0.19 23.07
CA ASN A 77 -5.15 -0.61 23.89
C ASN A 77 -5.07 -0.05 25.33
N THR A 78 -3.91 -0.08 25.96
CA THR A 78 -3.71 0.46 27.33
C THR A 78 -3.94 1.99 27.36
N LEU A 79 -3.60 2.67 26.29
CA LEU A 79 -3.75 4.12 26.17
C LEU A 79 -5.22 4.48 25.86
N GLU A 80 -5.94 3.67 25.11
CA GLU A 80 -7.39 3.78 24.92
C GLU A 80 -8.14 3.64 26.26
N GLU A 81 -7.75 2.67 27.11
CA GLU A 81 -8.32 2.49 28.46
C GLU A 81 -8.02 3.67 29.39
N LYS A 82 -6.81 4.22 29.35
CA LYS A 82 -6.43 5.42 30.13
C LYS A 82 -7.17 6.67 29.66
N LEU A 83 -7.43 6.77 28.34
CA LEU A 83 -8.19 7.90 27.78
C LEU A 83 -9.65 7.88 28.21
N ILE A 84 -10.26 6.69 28.31
CA ILE A 84 -11.62 6.53 28.83
C ILE A 84 -11.68 6.98 30.31
N SER A 85 -10.67 6.64 31.09
CA SER A 85 -10.59 7.06 32.50
C SER A 85 -10.25 8.54 32.67
N ALA A 86 -9.45 9.15 31.80
CA ALA A 86 -9.12 10.58 31.85
C ALA A 86 -10.26 11.48 31.38
N LYS A 87 -11.10 11.04 30.43
CA LYS A 87 -12.32 11.77 29.99
C LYS A 87 -13.35 11.92 31.07
N LEU A 88 -13.33 11.09 32.11
CA LEU A 88 -14.20 11.22 33.30
C LEU A 88 -13.75 12.33 34.26
N ASN A 89 -12.51 12.84 34.13
CA ASN A 89 -11.92 13.76 35.11
C ASN A 89 -11.68 15.22 34.61
N THR A 90 -11.98 15.56 33.36
CA THR A 90 -11.71 16.92 32.82
C THR A 90 -12.97 17.60 32.30
N ALA A 91 -13.97 17.79 33.16
CA ALA A 91 -14.97 18.79 32.98
C ALA A 91 -14.71 19.89 34.02
N SER A 92 -13.85 20.85 33.75
CA SER A 92 -13.88 22.23 34.30
C SER A 92 -12.58 23.01 34.00
N THR A 93 -12.83 24.15 33.50
CA THR A 93 -12.25 25.51 33.68
C THR A 93 -11.65 26.21 32.45
N SER A 94 -12.13 27.41 32.32
CA SER A 94 -12.15 28.48 31.33
C SER A 94 -10.97 29.47 31.37
N ASN A 95 -10.61 30.04 30.23
CA ASN A 95 -10.21 31.41 29.76
C ASN A 95 -9.69 32.50 30.77
N PRO A 96 -9.17 33.69 30.30
CA PRO A 96 -8.70 34.22 28.99
C PRO A 96 -7.56 35.28 29.00
N ALA A 97 -7.16 35.69 27.76
CA ALA A 97 -6.74 37.06 27.29
C ALA A 97 -5.39 37.71 27.56
N GLY A 98 -4.88 38.37 26.52
CA GLY A 98 -3.87 39.46 26.59
C GLY A 98 -3.07 39.72 25.30
N GLU A 99 -3.37 40.83 24.63
CA GLU A 99 -2.79 41.33 23.36
C GLU A 99 -1.42 41.97 23.48
N SER A 100 -0.63 41.98 22.38
CA SER A 100 0.01 43.21 21.85
C SER A 100 0.65 43.01 20.47
N LYS A 101 0.43 43.99 19.60
CA LYS A 101 0.81 44.06 18.16
C LYS A 101 2.21 44.58 17.95
N SER A 102 2.94 44.00 16.99
CA SER A 102 3.98 44.68 16.20
C SER A 102 3.93 44.19 14.74
N GLU A 103 3.86 45.13 13.82
CA GLU A 103 3.74 44.90 12.37
C GLU A 103 5.00 44.25 11.80
N VAL A 104 4.86 43.06 11.28
CA VAL A 104 5.86 42.34 10.46
C VAL A 104 5.18 41.90 9.18
N LYS A 105 5.83 42.21 8.04
CA LYS A 105 5.38 41.80 6.69
C LYS A 105 4.82 40.39 6.69
N PRO A 106 3.69 40.08 6.00
CA PRO A 106 2.99 38.82 6.11
C PRO A 106 3.90 37.69 5.60
N LYS A 107 4.56 36.99 6.50
CA LYS A 107 5.02 35.63 6.25
C LYS A 107 3.75 34.84 5.97
N LYS A 108 3.70 34.10 4.83
CA LYS A 108 2.63 33.16 4.56
C LYS A 108 2.44 32.29 5.81
N GLN A 109 1.40 32.59 6.58
CA GLN A 109 1.08 31.84 7.79
C GLN A 109 0.72 30.42 7.38
N THR A 110 1.31 29.45 8.04
CA THR A 110 0.88 28.07 7.98
C THR A 110 -0.55 28.04 8.55
N LEU A 111 -1.54 27.75 7.73
CA LEU A 111 -2.94 27.74 8.14
C LEU A 111 -3.27 26.50 8.97
N PHE A 112 -2.47 25.44 8.84
CA PHE A 112 -2.70 24.15 9.46
C PHE A 112 -1.38 23.46 9.86
N SER A 113 -1.36 22.82 11.01
CA SER A 113 -0.20 22.08 11.53
C SER A 113 -0.66 20.89 12.36
N ALA A 114 0.26 19.98 12.71
CA ALA A 114 -0.06 18.86 13.61
C ALA A 114 -0.55 19.33 15.00
N LYS A 115 -0.15 20.55 15.41
CA LYS A 115 -0.63 21.17 16.65
C LYS A 115 -2.08 21.64 16.58
N SER A 116 -2.62 21.86 15.37
CA SER A 116 -4.00 22.26 15.14
C SER A 116 -5.01 21.12 15.34
N LEU A 117 -4.55 19.87 15.36
CA LEU A 117 -5.39 18.70 15.63
C LEU A 117 -5.68 18.63 17.14
N MET A 118 -6.90 18.96 17.53
CA MET A 118 -7.29 19.10 18.93
C MET A 118 -7.81 17.80 19.55
N ASN A 119 -8.44 16.96 18.75
CA ASN A 119 -9.13 15.76 19.24
C ASN A 119 -8.87 14.54 18.35
N ASP A 120 -9.19 13.35 18.86
CA ASP A 120 -8.98 12.07 18.20
C ASP A 120 -9.80 11.93 16.91
N SER A 121 -10.97 12.54 16.84
CA SER A 121 -11.81 12.51 15.65
C SER A 121 -11.14 13.23 14.48
N GLU A 122 -10.54 14.40 14.72
CA GLU A 122 -9.79 15.15 13.71
C GLU A 122 -8.56 14.37 13.25
N VAL A 123 -7.82 13.77 14.19
CA VAL A 123 -6.65 12.93 13.88
C VAL A 123 -7.08 11.74 13.04
N SER A 124 -8.14 11.05 13.43
CA SER A 124 -8.65 9.89 12.70
C SER A 124 -9.13 10.27 11.29
N HIS A 125 -9.79 11.42 11.17
CA HIS A 125 -10.23 11.93 9.87
C HIS A 125 -9.03 12.24 8.95
N CYS A 126 -8.03 12.96 9.47
CA CYS A 126 -6.90 13.44 8.68
C CYS A 126 -5.85 12.36 8.38
N THR A 127 -5.67 11.39 9.28
CA THR A 127 -4.53 10.45 9.21
C THR A 127 -4.94 8.99 9.12
N GLY A 128 -6.12 8.64 9.63
CA GLY A 128 -6.58 7.27 9.81
C GLY A 128 -6.14 6.61 11.12
N PHE A 129 -5.31 7.27 11.93
CA PHE A 129 -5.00 6.81 13.29
C PHE A 129 -6.21 7.02 14.22
N ARG A 130 -6.40 6.13 15.18
CA ARG A 130 -7.56 6.20 16.08
C ARG A 130 -7.53 7.35 17.07
N SER A 131 -6.33 7.70 17.53
CA SER A 131 -6.14 8.73 18.53
C SER A 131 -4.91 9.57 18.20
N LYS A 132 -4.86 10.75 18.80
CA LYS A 132 -3.69 11.64 18.73
C LYS A 132 -2.45 10.98 19.29
N GLU A 133 -2.62 10.24 20.38
CA GLU A 133 -1.53 9.51 21.03
C GLU A 133 -0.95 8.43 20.11
N ALA A 134 -1.78 7.63 19.43
CA ALA A 134 -1.33 6.64 18.46
C ALA A 134 -0.57 7.27 17.29
N PHE A 135 -0.98 8.45 16.82
CA PHE A 135 -0.24 9.20 15.81
C PHE A 135 1.09 9.74 16.35
N ASP A 136 1.12 10.21 17.59
CA ASP A 136 2.30 10.74 18.24
C ASP A 136 3.32 9.64 18.53
N ASP A 137 2.88 8.47 18.97
CA ASP A 137 3.72 7.27 19.15
C ASP A 137 4.31 6.80 17.81
N PHE A 138 3.49 6.75 16.77
CA PHE A 138 3.97 6.41 15.44
C PHE A 138 5.02 7.42 14.95
N PHE A 139 4.78 8.72 15.15
CA PHE A 139 5.76 9.75 14.79
C PHE A 139 7.05 9.56 15.58
N THR A 140 6.97 9.33 16.88
CA THR A 140 8.13 9.09 17.74
C THR A 140 8.96 7.89 17.27
N TYR A 141 8.29 6.83 16.81
CA TYR A 141 8.96 5.65 16.25
C TYR A 141 9.73 5.96 14.97
N ILE A 142 9.16 6.75 14.05
CA ILE A 142 9.80 7.04 12.75
C ILE A 142 10.74 8.25 12.77
N GLU A 143 10.62 9.13 13.75
CA GLU A 143 11.36 10.42 13.80
C GLU A 143 12.88 10.25 13.69
N PRO A 144 13.55 9.30 14.38
CA PRO A 144 14.98 9.09 14.27
C PRO A 144 15.43 8.85 12.82
N PHE A 145 14.71 8.00 12.11
CA PHE A 145 14.98 7.69 10.70
C PHE A 145 14.64 8.86 9.77
N ALA A 146 13.56 9.59 10.08
CA ALA A 146 13.13 10.73 9.28
C ALA A 146 14.09 11.93 9.37
N LYS A 147 14.87 12.06 10.45
CA LYS A 147 15.89 13.10 10.59
C LYS A 147 17.01 12.97 9.57
N GLU A 148 17.32 11.76 9.15
CA GLU A 148 18.36 11.47 8.16
C GLU A 148 17.84 11.56 6.72
N MET A 149 16.53 11.66 6.52
CA MET A 149 15.88 11.68 5.23
C MET A 149 16.24 12.93 4.41
N GLN A 150 16.71 12.73 3.17
CA GLN A 150 16.97 13.81 2.23
C GLN A 150 15.82 13.93 1.23
N TYR A 151 15.46 15.17 0.89
CA TYR A 151 14.41 15.41 -0.09
C TYR A 151 14.78 14.85 -1.47
N TRP A 152 13.84 14.15 -2.05
CA TRP A 152 13.93 13.65 -3.41
C TRP A 152 14.07 14.80 -4.42
N LYS A 153 15.08 14.74 -5.26
CA LYS A 153 15.42 15.79 -6.23
C LYS A 153 14.89 15.51 -7.64
N GLY A 154 13.99 14.57 -7.79
CA GLY A 154 13.49 14.10 -9.09
C GLY A 154 14.29 12.93 -9.63
N THR A 155 13.76 12.23 -10.65
CA THR A 155 14.52 11.33 -11.52
C THR A 155 15.45 12.17 -12.39
N GLY A 156 16.31 12.92 -11.70
CA GLY A 156 17.03 14.01 -12.32
C GLY A 156 17.88 13.55 -13.46
N ASN A 157 17.77 14.22 -14.53
CA ASN A 157 18.89 14.76 -15.24
C ASN A 157 19.90 15.35 -14.22
N THR A 158 20.70 14.51 -13.58
CA THR A 158 22.03 14.92 -13.20
C THR A 158 22.67 15.29 -14.53
N PRO A 159 22.92 16.57 -14.84
CA PRO A 159 23.70 16.87 -16.01
C PRO A 159 24.98 16.07 -15.84
N LYS A 160 25.28 15.16 -16.78
CA LYS A 160 26.62 14.61 -16.91
C LYS A 160 27.49 15.85 -16.89
N LYS A 161 28.18 16.06 -15.79
CA LYS A 161 29.16 17.12 -15.66
C LYS A 161 30.27 16.77 -16.63
N THR A 162 30.17 17.24 -17.86
CA THR A 162 31.35 17.67 -18.59
C THR A 162 31.87 18.84 -17.76
N ALA A 163 32.69 18.50 -16.79
CA ALA A 163 33.22 19.44 -15.84
C ALA A 163 34.28 20.27 -16.56
N THR A 164 33.86 21.41 -17.10
CA THR A 164 34.77 22.54 -17.19
C THR A 164 35.09 22.96 -15.75
N PRO A 165 36.35 22.97 -15.32
CA PRO A 165 36.71 23.32 -13.96
C PRO A 165 36.33 24.78 -13.72
N ARG A 166 35.26 25.02 -12.95
CA ARG A 166 34.90 26.35 -12.49
C ARG A 166 35.99 26.83 -11.49
N LYS A 167 36.76 27.85 -11.86
CA LYS A 167 37.74 28.55 -11.00
C LYS A 167 37.10 29.31 -9.85
N TYR A 168 36.14 28.72 -9.13
CA TYR A 168 35.64 29.32 -7.87
C TYR A 168 36.17 28.49 -6.71
N LYS A 169 36.90 29.18 -5.78
CA LYS A 169 37.25 28.64 -4.46
C LYS A 169 35.97 28.08 -3.85
N GLN A 170 35.98 26.79 -3.54
CA GLN A 170 34.89 26.15 -2.80
C GLN A 170 34.87 26.76 -1.41
N THR A 171 34.03 27.78 -1.20
CA THR A 171 33.58 28.09 0.14
C THR A 171 32.87 26.87 0.70
N PRO A 172 33.08 26.52 1.99
CA PRO A 172 32.44 25.38 2.62
C PRO A 172 30.95 25.41 2.29
N THR A 173 30.46 24.34 1.74
CA THR A 173 29.10 24.17 1.20
C THR A 173 28.09 24.76 2.16
N LYS A 174 27.49 25.90 1.81
CA LYS A 174 26.35 26.42 2.55
C LYS A 174 25.32 25.30 2.58
N ALA A 175 24.97 24.84 3.78
CA ALA A 175 23.86 23.94 3.98
C ALA A 175 22.66 24.49 3.17
N GLY A 176 22.00 23.63 2.41
CA GLY A 176 20.82 24.00 1.62
C GLY A 176 19.78 24.74 2.48
N PRO A 177 18.77 25.38 1.88
CA PRO A 177 17.77 26.10 2.64
C PRO A 177 17.15 25.18 3.70
N LYS A 178 16.98 25.70 4.92
CA LYS A 178 16.36 24.97 6.04
C LYS A 178 14.96 24.50 5.66
N ARG A 179 14.55 23.34 6.19
CA ARG A 179 13.16 22.85 6.04
C ARG A 179 12.17 23.92 6.49
N LYS A 180 11.11 24.10 5.70
CA LYS A 180 10.05 25.08 6.04
C LYS A 180 9.07 24.52 7.06
N LEU A 181 8.82 23.21 7.00
CA LEU A 181 7.90 22.49 7.89
C LEU A 181 8.69 21.61 8.86
N GLY A 182 8.12 21.37 10.03
CA GLY A 182 8.59 20.33 10.93
C GLY A 182 8.28 18.95 10.35
N LEU A 183 9.05 17.92 10.72
CA LEU A 183 8.88 16.56 10.25
C LEU A 183 7.46 16.02 10.51
N LYS A 184 6.87 16.38 11.66
CA LYS A 184 5.51 15.96 12.02
C LYS A 184 4.44 16.60 11.13
N ASP A 185 4.64 17.85 10.73
CA ASP A 185 3.74 18.54 9.80
C ASP A 185 3.87 17.97 8.38
N GLU A 186 5.09 17.61 7.95
CA GLU A 186 5.32 16.93 6.70
C GLU A 186 4.62 15.57 6.66
N LEU A 187 4.73 14.80 7.74
CA LEU A 187 4.06 13.51 7.90
C LEU A 187 2.54 13.66 7.85
N LEU A 188 1.99 14.65 8.58
CA LEU A 188 0.56 14.95 8.55
C LEU A 188 0.10 15.29 7.12
N MET A 189 0.85 16.12 6.40
CA MET A 189 0.56 16.44 5.00
C MET A 189 0.46 15.19 4.13
N VAL A 190 1.37 14.23 4.31
CA VAL A 190 1.39 12.98 3.56
C VAL A 190 0.18 12.10 3.93
N PHE A 191 -0.15 11.99 5.20
CA PHE A 191 -1.32 11.23 5.62
C PHE A 191 -2.63 11.84 5.13
N MET A 192 -2.75 13.16 5.14
CA MET A 192 -3.89 13.85 4.53
C MET A 192 -3.98 13.59 3.02
N ARG A 193 -2.85 13.49 2.32
CA ARG A 193 -2.81 13.08 0.92
C ARG A 193 -3.34 11.64 0.75
N LEU A 194 -2.87 10.71 1.56
CA LEU A 194 -3.28 9.30 1.50
C LEU A 194 -4.74 9.11 1.94
N ARG A 195 -5.12 9.69 3.09
CA ARG A 195 -6.41 9.45 3.73
C ARG A 195 -7.55 10.18 3.06
N LEU A 196 -7.35 11.44 2.66
CA LEU A 196 -8.38 12.34 2.14
C LEU A 196 -8.28 12.59 0.64
N ASP A 197 -7.19 12.17 0.01
CA ASP A 197 -6.87 12.41 -1.42
C ASP A 197 -6.84 13.89 -1.80
N HIS A 198 -6.46 14.78 -0.88
CA HIS A 198 -6.34 16.21 -1.17
C HIS A 198 -5.28 16.49 -2.24
N THR A 199 -5.57 17.41 -3.16
CA THR A 199 -4.63 17.80 -4.22
C THR A 199 -3.38 18.45 -3.65
N ILE A 200 -2.24 18.32 -4.37
CA ILE A 200 -0.97 18.97 -4.00
C ILE A 200 -1.14 20.48 -3.83
N THR A 201 -1.94 21.12 -4.70
CA THR A 201 -2.20 22.56 -4.64
C THR A 201 -2.94 22.94 -3.34
N TYR A 202 -3.95 22.17 -2.96
CA TYR A 202 -4.69 22.40 -1.72
C TYR A 202 -3.80 22.24 -0.49
N LEU A 203 -3.03 21.14 -0.43
CA LEU A 203 -2.08 20.90 0.67
C LEU A 203 -0.99 21.98 0.73
N ALA A 204 -0.49 22.44 -0.41
CA ALA A 204 0.50 23.50 -0.46
C ALA A 204 -0.03 24.83 0.13
N ILE A 205 -1.30 25.17 -0.13
CA ILE A 205 -1.96 26.34 0.44
C ILE A 205 -2.13 26.16 1.95
N LEU A 206 -2.65 25.00 2.37
CA LEU A 206 -2.96 24.68 3.76
C LEU A 206 -1.71 24.74 4.66
N PHE A 207 -0.61 24.21 4.19
CA PHE A 207 0.67 24.20 4.93
C PHE A 207 1.60 25.37 4.62
N GLY A 208 1.17 26.37 3.84
CA GLY A 208 1.92 27.59 3.54
C GLY A 208 3.22 27.37 2.75
N VAL A 209 3.30 26.29 1.96
CA VAL A 209 4.47 25.96 1.12
C VAL A 209 4.17 26.14 -0.38
N GLY A 210 5.19 26.06 -1.23
CA GLY A 210 5.00 26.01 -2.67
C GLY A 210 4.56 24.60 -3.13
N SER A 211 3.80 24.51 -4.23
CA SER A 211 3.34 23.22 -4.79
C SER A 211 4.51 22.28 -5.13
N GLY A 212 5.61 22.82 -5.67
CA GLY A 212 6.83 22.04 -5.91
C GLY A 212 7.45 21.47 -4.63
N THR A 213 7.49 22.26 -3.54
CA THR A 213 7.96 21.78 -2.23
C THR A 213 7.03 20.73 -1.65
N CYS A 214 5.70 20.94 -1.75
CA CYS A 214 4.70 19.96 -1.32
C CYS A 214 4.88 18.64 -2.06
N SER A 215 5.04 18.66 -3.38
CA SER A 215 5.31 17.48 -4.19
C SER A 215 6.61 16.76 -3.78
N GLN A 216 7.68 17.51 -3.52
CA GLN A 216 8.95 16.93 -3.04
C GLN A 216 8.79 16.26 -1.68
N ILE A 217 8.09 16.89 -0.74
CA ILE A 217 7.80 16.33 0.57
C ILE A 217 7.04 15.02 0.40
N ILE A 218 5.92 15.03 -0.31
CA ILE A 218 5.07 13.85 -0.50
C ILE A 218 5.86 12.71 -1.14
N ASN A 219 6.57 12.97 -2.24
CA ASN A 219 7.37 11.94 -2.94
C ASN A 219 8.49 11.36 -2.05
N THR A 220 9.11 12.19 -1.23
CA THR A 220 10.17 11.75 -0.31
C THR A 220 9.59 10.85 0.77
N TRP A 221 8.52 11.30 1.42
CA TRP A 221 7.88 10.56 2.49
C TRP A 221 7.22 9.27 2.03
N LEU A 222 6.63 9.21 0.83
CA LEU A 222 6.05 7.97 0.30
C LEU A 222 7.12 6.87 0.18
N ARG A 223 8.27 7.18 -0.39
CA ARG A 223 9.38 6.22 -0.50
C ARG A 223 9.94 5.81 0.85
N PHE A 224 10.14 6.80 1.72
CA PHE A 224 10.64 6.57 3.07
C PHE A 224 9.68 5.67 3.87
N LEU A 225 8.40 6.02 3.93
CA LEU A 225 7.39 5.24 4.65
C LEU A 225 7.22 3.84 4.07
N SER A 226 7.20 3.69 2.75
CA SER A 226 7.11 2.38 2.10
C SER A 226 8.25 1.47 2.53
N THR A 227 9.47 2.00 2.59
CA THR A 227 10.65 1.23 3.02
C THR A 227 10.54 0.76 4.47
N ILE A 228 10.15 1.65 5.38
CA ILE A 228 10.04 1.31 6.81
C ILE A 228 8.82 0.41 7.06
N LEU A 229 7.67 0.77 6.50
CA LEU A 229 6.41 0.13 6.82
C LEU A 229 6.23 -1.23 6.13
N ARG A 230 7.01 -1.54 5.11
CA ARG A 230 7.02 -2.88 4.50
C ARG A 230 7.28 -3.97 5.53
N GLY A 231 8.09 -3.71 6.55
CA GLY A 231 8.32 -4.61 7.67
C GLY A 231 7.10 -4.90 8.55
N PHE A 232 5.99 -4.16 8.38
CA PHE A 232 4.72 -4.39 9.07
C PHE A 232 3.76 -5.30 8.30
N ILE A 233 4.11 -5.67 7.06
CA ILE A 233 3.39 -6.67 6.27
C ILE A 233 4.22 -7.95 6.34
N LEU A 234 3.96 -8.75 7.38
CA LEU A 234 4.73 -9.96 7.67
C LEU A 234 3.96 -11.19 7.25
N TRP A 235 4.68 -12.21 6.75
CA TRP A 235 4.16 -13.55 6.59
C TRP A 235 4.37 -14.32 7.89
N PRO A 236 3.33 -14.50 8.76
CA PRO A 236 3.52 -15.04 10.10
C PRO A 236 3.78 -16.55 10.04
N SER A 237 4.45 -17.11 11.04
CA SER A 237 4.58 -18.54 11.19
C SER A 237 3.22 -19.22 11.45
N ARG A 238 3.09 -20.52 11.15
CA ARG A 238 1.88 -21.29 11.47
C ARG A 238 1.53 -21.23 12.95
N ALA A 239 2.53 -21.34 13.80
CA ALA A 239 2.34 -21.25 15.24
C ALA A 239 1.70 -19.93 15.65
N THR A 240 2.18 -18.82 15.07
CA THR A 240 1.61 -17.48 15.29
C THR A 240 0.18 -17.40 14.79
N ILE A 241 -0.10 -17.92 13.60
CA ILE A 241 -1.47 -17.93 13.04
C ILE A 241 -2.39 -18.75 13.93
N THR A 242 -1.99 -19.97 14.30
CA THR A 242 -2.80 -20.87 15.14
C THR A 242 -3.11 -20.24 16.50
N LYS A 243 -2.13 -19.57 17.10
CA LYS A 243 -2.28 -18.89 18.40
C LYS A 243 -3.34 -17.77 18.34
N HIS A 244 -3.34 -16.98 17.27
CA HIS A 244 -4.23 -15.83 17.11
C HIS A 244 -5.42 -16.09 16.18
N MET A 245 -5.64 -17.36 15.83
CA MET A 245 -6.74 -17.73 14.93
C MET A 245 -8.08 -17.58 15.66
N PRO A 246 -9.05 -16.82 15.09
CA PRO A 246 -10.39 -16.71 15.65
C PRO A 246 -11.10 -18.07 15.67
N ASP A 247 -11.99 -18.26 16.66
CA ASP A 247 -12.67 -19.56 16.88
C ASP A 247 -13.52 -20.04 15.70
N GLN A 248 -14.04 -19.11 14.91
CA GLN A 248 -14.79 -19.45 13.69
C GLN A 248 -13.92 -20.19 12.67
N PHE A 249 -12.65 -19.80 12.55
CA PHE A 249 -11.68 -20.44 11.67
C PHE A 249 -11.16 -21.74 12.26
N LYS A 250 -10.88 -21.79 13.58
CA LYS A 250 -10.47 -23.03 14.27
C LYS A 250 -11.45 -24.18 14.06
N LYS A 251 -12.75 -23.88 14.10
CA LYS A 251 -13.82 -24.86 13.87
C LYS A 251 -13.98 -25.27 12.43
N SER A 252 -13.56 -24.41 11.50
CA SER A 252 -13.92 -24.52 10.09
C SER A 252 -12.75 -24.90 9.19
N CYS A 253 -11.57 -24.36 9.43
CA CYS A 253 -10.39 -24.56 8.59
C CYS A 253 -9.13 -24.37 9.42
N LYS A 254 -8.74 -25.43 10.14
CA LYS A 254 -7.63 -25.37 11.13
C LYS A 254 -6.27 -25.02 10.51
N ASN A 255 -6.04 -25.41 9.27
CA ASN A 255 -4.77 -25.20 8.56
C ASN A 255 -4.80 -23.96 7.66
N LEU A 256 -5.79 -23.08 7.84
CA LEU A 256 -5.90 -21.87 7.05
C LEU A 256 -4.67 -20.97 7.29
N ARG A 257 -3.91 -20.77 6.24
CA ARG A 257 -2.72 -19.94 6.24
C ARG A 257 -3.03 -18.49 5.89
N CYS A 258 -3.78 -18.31 4.80
CA CYS A 258 -4.05 -17.01 4.23
C CYS A 258 -5.37 -17.04 3.45
N ILE A 259 -6.06 -15.90 3.43
CA ILE A 259 -7.20 -15.64 2.55
C ILE A 259 -6.73 -14.64 1.52
N ILE A 260 -6.87 -14.96 0.24
CA ILE A 260 -6.41 -14.10 -0.85
C ILE A 260 -7.56 -13.54 -1.66
N ASP A 261 -7.34 -12.34 -2.18
CA ASP A 261 -8.23 -11.70 -3.15
C ASP A 261 -7.44 -10.69 -4.00
N CYS A 262 -7.95 -10.36 -5.19
CA CYS A 262 -7.42 -9.27 -5.99
C CYS A 262 -8.27 -8.02 -5.81
N THR A 263 -7.63 -6.90 -5.50
CA THR A 263 -8.30 -5.60 -5.46
C THR A 263 -7.87 -4.75 -6.63
N GLU A 264 -8.81 -3.95 -7.15
CA GLU A 264 -8.56 -3.02 -8.25
C GLU A 264 -8.64 -1.57 -7.77
N ILE A 265 -7.70 -0.75 -8.25
CA ILE A 265 -7.59 0.68 -7.99
C ILE A 265 -7.80 1.38 -9.33
N PHE A 266 -8.75 2.29 -9.41
CA PHE A 266 -9.00 3.07 -10.61
C PHE A 266 -7.84 4.01 -10.90
N ILE A 267 -7.48 4.14 -12.18
CA ILE A 267 -6.46 5.08 -12.64
C ILE A 267 -7.02 5.99 -13.72
N GLU A 268 -6.44 7.17 -13.87
CA GLU A 268 -6.71 8.01 -15.03
C GLU A 268 -6.39 7.24 -16.32
N ARG A 269 -7.16 7.53 -17.36
CA ARG A 269 -6.95 6.89 -18.67
C ARG A 269 -5.58 7.23 -19.24
N PRO A 270 -4.69 6.25 -19.48
CA PRO A 270 -3.40 6.51 -20.10
C PRO A 270 -3.53 7.08 -21.50
N ARG A 271 -2.57 7.88 -21.95
CA ARG A 271 -2.57 8.45 -23.33
C ARG A 271 -2.19 7.41 -24.39
N SER A 272 -1.29 6.47 -24.06
CA SER A 272 -0.88 5.39 -24.96
C SER A 272 -1.99 4.35 -25.10
N LEU A 273 -2.32 3.95 -26.32
CA LEU A 273 -3.31 2.91 -26.60
C LEU A 273 -2.88 1.53 -26.01
N ASP A 274 -1.59 1.25 -26.06
CA ASP A 274 -1.05 -0.01 -25.48
C ASP A 274 -1.26 -0.06 -23.96
N LEU A 275 -0.97 1.06 -23.27
CA LEU A 275 -1.20 1.15 -21.82
C LEU A 275 -2.70 1.15 -21.50
N GLN A 276 -3.55 1.75 -22.34
CA GLN A 276 -5.00 1.65 -22.15
C GLN A 276 -5.47 0.20 -22.22
N ALA A 277 -5.00 -0.55 -23.23
CA ALA A 277 -5.34 -1.95 -23.39
C ALA A 277 -4.80 -2.83 -22.25
N GLU A 278 -3.60 -2.57 -21.76
CA GLU A 278 -2.97 -3.30 -20.66
C GLU A 278 -3.65 -3.06 -19.31
N THR A 279 -4.08 -1.82 -19.06
CA THR A 279 -4.71 -1.43 -17.79
C THR A 279 -6.24 -1.55 -17.79
N TRP A 280 -6.86 -1.89 -18.92
CA TRP A 280 -8.31 -2.03 -19.00
C TRP A 280 -8.81 -3.25 -18.23
N SER A 281 -9.74 -3.02 -17.30
CA SER A 281 -10.46 -4.07 -16.60
C SER A 281 -11.83 -4.30 -17.23
N ASP A 282 -12.05 -5.49 -17.78
CA ASP A 282 -13.36 -5.86 -18.33
C ASP A 282 -14.44 -5.97 -17.24
N TYR A 283 -14.03 -6.27 -16.02
CA TYR A 283 -14.94 -6.35 -14.88
C TYR A 283 -15.39 -4.97 -14.40
N LYS A 284 -14.46 -4.01 -14.27
CA LYS A 284 -14.74 -2.64 -13.79
C LYS A 284 -15.14 -1.69 -14.90
N LYS A 285 -14.95 -2.07 -16.19
CA LYS A 285 -15.17 -1.20 -17.37
C LYS A 285 -14.40 0.12 -17.28
N HIS A 286 -13.21 0.06 -16.71
CA HIS A 286 -12.34 1.20 -16.46
C HIS A 286 -10.86 0.79 -16.52
N ASN A 287 -9.95 1.76 -16.67
CA ASN A 287 -8.51 1.50 -16.50
C ASN A 287 -8.20 1.37 -15.03
N THR A 288 -7.53 0.28 -14.63
CA THR A 288 -7.23 -0.05 -13.25
C THR A 288 -5.81 -0.60 -13.09
N LEU A 289 -5.30 -0.50 -11.87
CA LEU A 289 -4.21 -1.34 -11.37
C LEU A 289 -4.82 -2.43 -10.50
N LYS A 290 -4.36 -3.65 -10.68
CA LYS A 290 -4.79 -4.84 -9.93
C LYS A 290 -3.68 -5.30 -9.00
N VAL A 291 -4.01 -5.61 -7.75
CA VAL A 291 -3.08 -6.02 -6.71
C VAL A 291 -3.63 -7.25 -5.99
N LEU A 292 -2.81 -8.29 -5.85
CA LEU A 292 -3.12 -9.43 -5.00
C LEU A 292 -2.82 -9.08 -3.55
N VAL A 293 -3.80 -9.28 -2.69
CA VAL A 293 -3.65 -9.14 -1.24
C VAL A 293 -3.92 -10.46 -0.56
N GLY A 294 -3.16 -10.74 0.50
CA GLY A 294 -3.37 -11.88 1.37
C GLY A 294 -3.52 -11.41 2.81
N ILE A 295 -4.54 -11.92 3.49
CA ILE A 295 -4.77 -11.64 4.90
C ILE A 295 -4.67 -12.91 5.75
N THR A 296 -4.22 -12.75 6.96
CA THR A 296 -4.31 -13.78 8.00
C THR A 296 -5.77 -13.96 8.46
N PRO A 297 -6.11 -15.08 9.11
CA PRO A 297 -7.48 -15.30 9.62
C PRO A 297 -8.00 -14.20 10.56
N ASN A 298 -7.12 -13.49 11.29
CA ASN A 298 -7.52 -12.35 12.13
C ASN A 298 -7.64 -11.02 11.34
N GLY A 299 -7.42 -11.03 10.03
CA GLY A 299 -7.69 -9.89 9.14
C GLY A 299 -6.54 -8.93 8.91
N GLN A 300 -5.29 -9.33 9.22
CA GLN A 300 -4.10 -8.53 8.94
C GLN A 300 -3.55 -8.83 7.55
N PHE A 301 -3.11 -7.81 6.83
CA PHE A 301 -2.38 -7.99 5.57
C PHE A 301 -1.06 -8.70 5.85
N SER A 302 -0.90 -9.90 5.33
CA SER A 302 0.32 -10.69 5.40
C SER A 302 1.07 -10.73 4.07
N PHE A 303 0.39 -10.37 2.99
CA PHE A 303 0.95 -10.30 1.65
C PHE A 303 0.30 -9.18 0.85
N VAL A 304 1.11 -8.45 0.09
CA VAL A 304 0.68 -7.44 -0.88
C VAL A 304 1.62 -7.55 -2.07
N SER A 305 1.09 -7.85 -3.25
CA SER A 305 1.88 -7.91 -4.48
C SER A 305 2.25 -6.50 -4.98
N ARG A 306 3.15 -6.42 -5.94
CA ARG A 306 3.22 -5.25 -6.81
C ARG A 306 1.93 -5.10 -7.61
N SER A 307 1.71 -3.93 -8.19
CA SER A 307 0.57 -3.65 -9.05
C SER A 307 0.77 -4.20 -10.47
N TYR A 308 -0.30 -4.70 -11.05
CA TYR A 308 -0.42 -5.19 -12.42
C TYR A 308 -1.47 -4.38 -13.16
N GLY A 309 -1.42 -4.37 -14.49
CA GLY A 309 -2.51 -3.78 -15.28
C GLY A 309 -3.84 -4.54 -15.08
N GLY A 310 -4.97 -3.83 -15.12
CA GLY A 310 -6.30 -4.40 -14.88
C GLY A 310 -6.68 -5.58 -15.76
N ARG A 311 -6.05 -5.72 -16.93
CA ARG A 311 -6.22 -6.85 -17.84
C ARG A 311 -5.60 -8.16 -17.32
N ALA A 312 -4.66 -8.09 -16.39
CA ALA A 312 -4.01 -9.28 -15.84
C ALA A 312 -5.04 -10.20 -15.15
N SER A 313 -4.95 -11.51 -15.40
CA SER A 313 -5.79 -12.48 -14.70
C SER A 313 -5.30 -12.70 -13.27
N ASP A 314 -6.20 -13.02 -12.35
CA ASP A 314 -5.86 -13.26 -10.95
C ASP A 314 -4.87 -14.43 -10.81
N VAL A 315 -5.00 -15.47 -11.63
CA VAL A 315 -4.06 -16.61 -11.69
C VAL A 315 -2.65 -16.16 -12.10
N HIS A 316 -2.57 -15.31 -13.12
CA HIS A 316 -1.28 -14.76 -13.57
C HIS A 316 -0.60 -13.99 -12.45
N ILE A 317 -1.37 -13.14 -11.73
CA ILE A 317 -0.83 -12.38 -10.61
C ILE A 317 -0.35 -13.29 -9.48
N VAL A 318 -1.11 -14.35 -9.14
CA VAL A 318 -0.68 -15.32 -8.12
C VAL A 318 0.66 -15.97 -8.49
N ARG A 319 0.82 -16.37 -9.75
CA ARG A 319 2.05 -17.04 -10.24
C ARG A 319 3.27 -16.11 -10.28
N GLU A 320 3.06 -14.84 -10.67
CA GLU A 320 4.15 -13.89 -10.90
C GLU A 320 4.48 -13.03 -9.67
N SER A 321 3.63 -13.02 -8.65
CA SER A 321 3.81 -12.13 -7.49
C SER A 321 4.80 -12.64 -6.45
N GLY A 322 5.27 -13.88 -6.56
CA GLY A 322 6.06 -14.54 -5.53
C GLY A 322 5.22 -15.06 -4.34
N PHE A 323 3.89 -14.97 -4.44
CA PHE A 323 2.99 -15.47 -3.39
C PHE A 323 3.16 -16.98 -3.15
N LEU A 324 3.27 -17.74 -4.25
CA LEU A 324 3.41 -19.19 -4.17
C LEU A 324 4.71 -19.65 -3.50
N ASP A 325 5.75 -18.81 -3.46
CA ASP A 325 7.03 -19.12 -2.81
C ASP A 325 6.95 -19.06 -1.28
N LEU A 326 5.88 -18.44 -0.74
CA LEU A 326 5.62 -18.34 0.70
C LEU A 326 4.82 -19.52 1.26
N ILE A 327 4.27 -20.35 0.37
CA ILE A 327 3.38 -21.45 0.75
C ILE A 327 4.22 -22.63 1.21
N GLU A 328 3.91 -23.14 2.39
CA GLU A 328 4.53 -24.33 2.98
C GLU A 328 3.62 -25.56 2.82
N PRO A 329 4.18 -26.79 2.79
CA PRO A 329 3.38 -28.02 2.72
C PRO A 329 2.31 -28.04 3.83
N TYR A 330 1.09 -28.51 3.50
CA TYR A 330 -0.09 -28.58 4.37
C TYR A 330 -0.74 -27.24 4.72
N ASP A 331 -0.32 -26.13 4.10
CA ASP A 331 -1.07 -24.87 4.18
C ASP A 331 -2.40 -24.99 3.43
N THR A 332 -3.41 -24.33 3.95
CA THR A 332 -4.67 -24.12 3.25
C THR A 332 -4.79 -22.65 2.86
N ILE A 333 -5.01 -22.38 1.60
CA ILE A 333 -5.27 -21.03 1.07
C ILE A 333 -6.76 -20.93 0.78
N MET A 334 -7.39 -19.87 1.22
CA MET A 334 -8.78 -19.57 0.90
C MET A 334 -8.85 -18.47 -0.16
N ALA A 335 -9.68 -18.68 -1.18
CA ALA A 335 -9.84 -17.72 -2.27
C ALA A 335 -11.27 -17.74 -2.85
N ASP A 336 -11.54 -16.81 -3.78
CA ASP A 336 -12.77 -16.87 -4.58
C ASP A 336 -12.66 -17.89 -5.72
N ARG A 337 -13.78 -18.17 -6.34
CA ARG A 337 -13.87 -19.03 -7.54
C ARG A 337 -13.03 -18.54 -8.71
N GLY A 338 -12.72 -17.24 -8.74
CA GLY A 338 -11.85 -16.63 -9.75
C GLY A 338 -10.38 -17.08 -9.70
N PHE A 339 -9.99 -17.87 -8.69
CA PHE A 339 -8.62 -18.35 -8.48
C PHE A 339 -8.48 -19.86 -8.72
N PRO A 340 -8.48 -20.35 -9.97
CA PRO A 340 -8.25 -21.77 -10.27
C PRO A 340 -6.76 -22.15 -10.12
N ILE A 341 -6.20 -22.01 -8.93
CA ILE A 341 -4.79 -22.28 -8.59
C ILE A 341 -4.60 -23.61 -7.85
N GLN A 342 -5.57 -24.51 -7.96
CA GLN A 342 -5.54 -25.80 -7.28
C GLN A 342 -4.28 -26.60 -7.60
N GLU A 343 -3.90 -26.66 -8.88
CA GLU A 343 -2.72 -27.39 -9.32
C GLU A 343 -1.43 -26.77 -8.78
N ASP A 344 -1.32 -25.45 -8.81
CA ASP A 344 -0.17 -24.72 -8.29
C ASP A 344 0.08 -24.99 -6.78
N LEU A 345 -1.01 -25.15 -6.00
CA LEU A 345 -0.95 -25.48 -4.58
C LEU A 345 -0.68 -26.97 -4.33
N MET A 346 -1.25 -27.86 -5.14
CA MET A 346 -1.00 -29.30 -5.03
C MET A 346 0.48 -29.64 -5.24
N LEU A 347 1.15 -28.97 -6.18
CA LEU A 347 2.60 -29.10 -6.39
C LEU A 347 3.44 -28.70 -5.15
N ARG A 348 2.83 -27.97 -4.21
CA ARG A 348 3.42 -27.55 -2.93
C ARG A 348 2.89 -28.32 -1.73
N PHE A 349 2.18 -29.42 -1.97
CA PHE A 349 1.49 -30.22 -0.96
C PHE A 349 0.53 -29.38 -0.08
N SER A 350 -0.12 -28.39 -0.70
CA SER A 350 -1.03 -27.45 -0.05
C SER A 350 -2.42 -27.55 -0.67
N SER A 351 -3.43 -27.00 -0.02
CA SER A 351 -4.82 -27.11 -0.44
C SER A 351 -5.46 -25.75 -0.71
N LEU A 352 -6.43 -25.73 -1.62
CA LEU A 352 -7.25 -24.58 -1.93
C LEU A 352 -8.68 -24.78 -1.39
N GLU A 353 -9.17 -23.82 -0.61
CA GLU A 353 -10.55 -23.77 -0.15
C GLU A 353 -11.28 -22.67 -0.91
N ILE A 354 -12.15 -23.07 -1.83
CA ILE A 354 -13.01 -22.19 -2.62
C ILE A 354 -14.48 -22.59 -2.46
N PRO A 355 -15.44 -21.65 -2.66
CA PRO A 355 -16.85 -22.01 -2.67
C PRO A 355 -17.16 -23.03 -3.77
N PRO A 356 -17.87 -24.13 -3.48
CA PRO A 356 -18.24 -25.12 -4.49
C PRO A 356 -18.94 -24.49 -5.69
N ALA A 357 -18.61 -24.94 -6.90
CA ALA A 357 -19.29 -24.49 -8.12
C ALA A 357 -20.69 -25.08 -8.22
N ALA A 358 -21.65 -24.27 -8.63
CA ALA A 358 -22.94 -24.80 -9.10
C ALA A 358 -22.72 -25.40 -10.50
N LYS A 359 -22.65 -26.71 -10.61
CA LYS A 359 -22.51 -27.41 -11.90
C LYS A 359 -23.87 -27.44 -12.62
N GLY A 360 -24.02 -26.65 -13.68
CA GLY A 360 -25.17 -26.63 -14.56
C GLY A 360 -26.48 -26.16 -13.88
N ASN A 361 -27.63 -26.43 -14.53
CA ASN A 361 -28.98 -26.07 -14.05
C ASN A 361 -29.48 -26.96 -12.89
N ARG A 362 -28.64 -27.77 -12.28
CA ARG A 362 -29.03 -28.62 -11.16
C ARG A 362 -28.90 -27.84 -9.85
N GLN A 363 -29.93 -27.97 -9.02
CA GLN A 363 -29.95 -27.43 -7.68
C GLN A 363 -28.78 -28.00 -6.87
N MET A 364 -28.05 -27.12 -6.13
CA MET A 364 -26.95 -27.54 -5.28
C MET A 364 -27.42 -28.49 -4.18
N THR A 365 -26.64 -29.50 -3.85
CA THR A 365 -26.93 -30.36 -2.72
C THR A 365 -26.92 -29.58 -1.40
N ARG A 366 -27.68 -30.02 -0.41
CA ARG A 366 -27.72 -29.37 0.93
C ARG A 366 -26.34 -29.26 1.56
N SER A 367 -25.46 -30.25 1.32
CA SER A 367 -24.06 -30.24 1.77
C SER A 367 -23.27 -29.11 1.11
N ASN A 368 -23.35 -29.01 -0.23
CA ASN A 368 -22.66 -27.96 -0.98
C ASN A 368 -23.14 -26.54 -0.60
N VAL A 369 -24.44 -26.38 -0.34
CA VAL A 369 -24.99 -25.10 0.16
C VAL A 369 -24.42 -24.74 1.53
N LYS A 370 -24.34 -25.73 2.45
CA LYS A 370 -23.70 -25.48 3.78
C LYS A 370 -22.22 -25.11 3.65
N GLN A 371 -21.48 -25.83 2.80
CA GLN A 371 -20.06 -25.52 2.56
C GLN A 371 -19.88 -24.15 1.89
N THR A 372 -20.70 -23.83 0.88
CA THR A 372 -20.68 -22.50 0.25
C THR A 372 -20.91 -21.37 1.27
N LYS A 373 -21.92 -21.51 2.12
CA LYS A 373 -22.21 -20.53 3.17
C LYS A 373 -21.04 -20.42 4.17
N LYS A 374 -20.44 -21.53 4.55
CA LYS A 374 -19.30 -21.57 5.46
C LYS A 374 -18.09 -20.81 4.90
N VAL A 375 -17.69 -21.12 3.66
CA VAL A 375 -16.55 -20.46 3.00
C VAL A 375 -16.86 -18.98 2.74
N ALA A 376 -18.08 -18.65 2.28
CA ALA A 376 -18.47 -17.26 2.05
C ALA A 376 -18.42 -16.42 3.34
N ASN A 377 -18.89 -16.97 4.47
CA ASN A 377 -18.83 -16.26 5.76
C ASN A 377 -17.40 -16.00 6.24
N LEU A 378 -16.47 -16.88 5.93
CA LEU A 378 -15.06 -16.68 6.27
C LEU A 378 -14.36 -15.71 5.31
N ARG A 379 -14.75 -15.75 4.03
CA ARG A 379 -14.20 -14.85 3.01
C ARG A 379 -14.58 -13.39 3.20
N ILE A 380 -15.71 -13.09 3.84
CA ILE A 380 -16.13 -11.69 4.11
C ILE A 380 -15.03 -10.87 4.80
N HIS A 381 -14.09 -11.52 5.48
CA HIS A 381 -13.03 -10.84 6.20
C HIS A 381 -11.96 -10.23 5.27
N VAL A 382 -11.66 -10.85 4.11
CA VAL A 382 -10.75 -10.24 3.14
C VAL A 382 -11.42 -9.02 2.48
N GLU A 383 -12.71 -9.08 2.23
CA GLU A 383 -13.47 -7.94 1.71
C GLU A 383 -13.49 -6.78 2.72
N ARG A 384 -13.65 -7.08 4.02
CA ARG A 384 -13.55 -6.09 5.10
C ARG A 384 -12.15 -5.48 5.21
N ALA A 385 -11.09 -6.28 5.05
CA ALA A 385 -9.72 -5.77 5.04
C ALA A 385 -9.48 -4.84 3.84
N ILE A 386 -9.94 -5.24 2.66
CA ILE A 386 -9.87 -4.42 1.44
C ILE A 386 -10.68 -3.12 1.61
N ASN A 387 -11.84 -3.16 2.27
CA ASN A 387 -12.62 -1.96 2.55
C ASN A 387 -11.86 -1.01 3.50
N ARG A 388 -11.22 -1.54 4.57
CA ARG A 388 -10.34 -0.73 5.43
C ARG A 388 -9.16 -0.14 4.67
N LEU A 389 -8.57 -0.89 3.74
CA LEU A 389 -7.52 -0.39 2.85
C LEU A 389 -8.04 0.78 1.99
N LYS A 390 -9.25 0.67 1.47
CA LYS A 390 -9.91 1.70 0.64
C LYS A 390 -10.51 2.86 1.45
N ASP A 391 -10.47 2.81 2.77
CA ASP A 391 -10.71 3.98 3.61
C ASP A 391 -9.66 5.08 3.38
N PHE A 392 -8.48 4.73 2.89
CA PHE A 392 -7.55 5.67 2.30
C PHE A 392 -8.08 6.10 0.93
N LYS A 393 -8.62 7.33 0.85
CA LYS A 393 -9.32 7.85 -0.34
C LYS A 393 -8.50 7.83 -1.62
N ILE A 394 -7.18 7.94 -1.51
CA ILE A 394 -6.27 7.82 -2.65
C ILE A 394 -6.39 6.46 -3.35
N LEU A 395 -6.80 5.39 -2.66
CA LEU A 395 -7.00 4.04 -3.21
C LEU A 395 -8.45 3.76 -3.62
N SER A 396 -9.41 4.55 -3.15
CA SER A 396 -10.83 4.42 -3.52
C SER A 396 -11.26 5.39 -4.63
N GLY A 397 -10.47 6.45 -4.86
CA GLY A 397 -10.63 7.38 -5.97
C GLY A 397 -9.97 6.91 -7.26
N THR A 398 -9.78 7.85 -8.19
CA THR A 398 -9.04 7.62 -9.44
C THR A 398 -7.61 8.12 -9.28
N LEU A 399 -6.65 7.22 -9.24
CA LEU A 399 -5.24 7.54 -9.07
C LEU A 399 -4.70 8.27 -10.32
N PRO A 400 -4.11 9.46 -10.17
CA PRO A 400 -3.50 10.19 -11.29
C PRO A 400 -2.36 9.39 -11.93
N ILE A 401 -2.19 9.51 -13.24
CA ILE A 401 -1.10 8.88 -14.00
C ILE A 401 0.28 9.24 -13.40
N SER A 402 0.43 10.45 -12.91
CA SER A 402 1.67 10.91 -12.27
C SER A 402 2.06 10.16 -11.00
N LEU A 403 1.12 9.49 -10.33
CA LEU A 403 1.34 8.69 -9.12
C LEU A 403 1.50 7.20 -9.40
N ILE A 404 1.27 6.72 -10.61
CA ILE A 404 1.46 5.28 -10.96
C ILE A 404 2.86 4.77 -10.60
N PRO A 405 3.96 5.51 -10.82
CA PRO A 405 5.30 5.05 -10.42
C PRO A 405 5.47 4.83 -8.92
N GLN A 406 4.55 5.33 -8.09
CA GLN A 406 4.54 5.23 -6.63
C GLN A 406 3.34 4.42 -6.11
N ALA A 407 2.56 3.81 -7.02
CA ALA A 407 1.36 3.08 -6.63
C ALA A 407 1.67 1.95 -5.64
N ASP A 408 2.73 1.19 -5.88
CA ASP A 408 3.16 0.10 -4.98
C ASP A 408 3.56 0.62 -3.59
N ASP A 409 4.25 1.77 -3.54
CA ASP A 409 4.61 2.43 -2.27
C ASP A 409 3.35 2.86 -1.51
N ILE A 410 2.40 3.51 -2.20
CA ILE A 410 1.13 3.96 -1.61
C ILE A 410 0.34 2.78 -1.07
N ILE A 411 0.20 1.71 -1.83
CA ILE A 411 -0.55 0.51 -1.44
C ILE A 411 0.12 -0.16 -0.22
N THR A 412 1.44 -0.30 -0.26
CA THR A 412 2.22 -0.86 0.86
C THR A 412 2.02 -0.05 2.14
N ILE A 413 2.12 1.27 2.06
CA ILE A 413 1.92 2.15 3.22
C ILE A 413 0.50 1.99 3.78
N CYS A 414 -0.52 2.07 2.93
CA CYS A 414 -1.91 1.97 3.36
C CYS A 414 -2.23 0.59 3.98
N ALA A 415 -1.70 -0.50 3.41
CA ALA A 415 -1.86 -1.84 3.97
C ALA A 415 -1.16 -1.99 5.33
N ALA A 416 0.06 -1.48 5.46
CA ALA A 416 0.79 -1.50 6.72
C ALA A 416 0.11 -0.65 7.80
N LEU A 417 -0.40 0.54 7.46
CA LEU A 417 -1.17 1.38 8.39
C LEU A 417 -2.48 0.69 8.80
N THR A 418 -3.11 -0.05 7.89
CA THR A 418 -4.31 -0.84 8.22
C THR A 418 -3.99 -1.93 9.25
N ASN A 419 -2.79 -2.52 9.20
CA ASN A 419 -2.35 -3.51 10.21
C ASN A 419 -2.11 -2.92 11.60
N LEU A 420 -1.97 -1.59 11.73
CA LEU A 420 -1.90 -0.91 13.03
C LEU A 420 -3.29 -0.70 13.66
N LEU A 421 -4.36 -0.93 12.90
CA LEU A 421 -5.72 -0.92 13.44
C LEU A 421 -5.99 -2.24 14.18
N PRO A 422 -7.00 -2.29 15.07
CA PRO A 422 -7.40 -3.51 15.74
C PRO A 422 -7.77 -4.61 14.77
N ASP A 423 -7.60 -5.85 15.23
CA ASP A 423 -8.00 -7.01 14.47
C ASP A 423 -9.44 -6.91 13.97
N LEU A 424 -9.71 -7.42 12.78
CA LEU A 424 -11.06 -7.44 12.20
C LEU A 424 -11.98 -8.39 12.95
N ILE A 425 -11.37 -9.38 13.63
CA ILE A 425 -12.03 -10.45 14.34
C ILE A 425 -11.26 -10.68 15.63
N SER A 426 -11.94 -10.53 16.71
CA SER A 426 -11.48 -10.90 18.06
C SER A 426 -11.89 -12.33 18.39
#